data_258c2e6196724084e13ecbcb20a23751
#
_entry.id   258c2e6196724084e13ecbcb20a23751
#
_cell.length_a   1.000
_cell.length_b   1.000
_cell.length_c   1.000
_cell.angle_alpha   90.00
_cell.angle_beta   90.00
_cell.angle_gamma   90.00
#
_symmetry.space_group_name_H-M   'P 1'
#
loop_
_entity.id
_entity.type
_entity.pdbx_description
1 polymer ?
#
loop_
_entity_poly.entity_id
_entity_poly.type
_entity_poly.pdbx_seq_one_letter_code
_entity_poly.pdbx_strand_id
1 'polypeptide(L)'
;MLDELDQELDRRGHRFARYADDAKVYVRSERAGQRVRASLTEFIQRRLRLKVNEAKSAVARPEDRHFLGFRLRVDPQTGIVEVLLSERTKRLAMERIRRLTPRNWGGTLDSCIAGTNAWLRGWHGFFGIASVTEMRMMRTLDAHIRRRLRAIILRHWKRKRTIARRLIKLGVKRENVWRQIYSGRKSWWALSHTSAVDHGLRNAYFAKRGLVFLVDLHQPAHQHIVVPELLQLALWG
;
A
#
# COMPACT_ATOMS: atom_id res chain seq x y z
N MET A 1 -20.61 23.50 -10.77
CA MET A 1 -19.59 23.49 -11.86
C MET A 1 -19.17 22.07 -12.23
N LEU A 2 -18.45 21.31 -11.36
CA LEU A 2 -18.16 19.90 -11.69
C LEU A 2 -19.37 18.98 -11.59
N ASP A 3 -20.38 19.34 -10.85
CA ASP A 3 -21.68 18.66 -10.81
C ASP A 3 -22.40 18.68 -12.19
N GLU A 4 -22.25 19.77 -12.96
CA GLU A 4 -22.74 19.84 -14.34
C GLU A 4 -22.02 18.81 -15.25
N LEU A 5 -20.76 18.49 -14.97
CA LEU A 5 -20.05 17.45 -15.69
C LEU A 5 -20.63 16.06 -15.36
N ASP A 6 -20.93 15.80 -14.09
CA ASP A 6 -21.53 14.54 -13.66
C ASP A 6 -22.91 14.37 -14.29
N GLN A 7 -23.75 15.42 -14.26
CA GLN A 7 -25.08 15.41 -14.91
C GLN A 7 -24.97 15.17 -16.42
N GLU A 8 -23.98 15.75 -17.08
CA GLU A 8 -23.77 15.54 -18.53
C GLU A 8 -23.31 14.13 -18.83
N LEU A 9 -22.43 13.54 -18.00
CA LEU A 9 -22.01 12.14 -18.13
C LEU A 9 -23.17 11.17 -17.90
N ASP A 10 -24.00 11.41 -16.90
CA ASP A 10 -25.21 10.63 -16.63
C ASP A 10 -26.24 10.76 -17.78
N ARG A 11 -26.50 11.97 -18.25
CA ARG A 11 -27.39 12.23 -19.38
C ARG A 11 -26.96 11.48 -20.66
N ARG A 12 -25.63 11.33 -20.86
CA ARG A 12 -25.07 10.56 -21.99
C ARG A 12 -25.04 9.05 -21.74
N GLY A 13 -25.40 8.59 -20.53
CA GLY A 13 -25.37 7.17 -20.15
C GLY A 13 -23.96 6.61 -19.98
N HIS A 14 -22.97 7.46 -19.67
CA HIS A 14 -21.61 7.02 -19.41
C HIS A 14 -21.45 6.49 -18.00
N ARG A 15 -20.73 5.36 -17.86
CA ARG A 15 -20.27 4.90 -16.55
C ARG A 15 -19.00 5.68 -16.21
N PHE A 16 -18.98 6.31 -15.05
CA PHE A 16 -17.83 7.10 -14.61
C PHE A 16 -17.61 7.03 -13.11
N ALA A 17 -16.43 7.40 -12.68
CA ALA A 17 -16.09 7.64 -11.28
C ALA A 17 -15.35 8.97 -11.21
N ARG A 18 -15.74 9.86 -10.30
CA ARG A 18 -15.07 11.14 -10.08
C ARG A 18 -14.77 11.36 -8.60
N TYR A 19 -13.58 11.87 -8.34
CA TYR A 19 -13.19 12.37 -7.04
C TYR A 19 -12.48 13.72 -7.23
N ALA A 20 -13.11 14.77 -6.76
CA ALA A 20 -12.69 16.15 -7.01
C ALA A 20 -12.49 16.41 -8.52
N ASP A 21 -11.28 16.72 -8.95
CA ASP A 21 -10.90 16.96 -10.33
C ASP A 21 -10.49 15.68 -11.11
N ASP A 22 -10.26 14.56 -10.43
CA ASP A 22 -9.89 13.30 -11.08
C ASP A 22 -11.16 12.53 -11.51
N ALA A 23 -11.42 12.46 -12.81
CA ALA A 23 -12.55 11.76 -13.39
C ALA A 23 -12.10 10.61 -14.32
N LYS A 24 -12.75 9.46 -14.18
CA LYS A 24 -12.56 8.27 -15.01
C LYS A 24 -13.87 7.90 -15.68
N VAL A 25 -13.88 7.87 -17.00
CA VAL A 25 -15.05 7.45 -17.80
C VAL A 25 -14.74 6.13 -18.47
N TYR A 26 -15.65 5.17 -18.36
CA TYR A 26 -15.46 3.82 -18.88
C TYR A 26 -16.15 3.65 -20.23
N VAL A 27 -15.42 3.11 -21.20
CA VAL A 27 -15.90 2.90 -22.57
C VAL A 27 -15.50 1.51 -23.08
N ARG A 28 -16.17 1.03 -24.13
CA ARG A 28 -15.95 -0.33 -24.66
C ARG A 28 -14.84 -0.44 -25.71
N SER A 29 -14.39 0.68 -26.27
CA SER A 29 -13.34 0.67 -27.29
C SER A 29 -12.52 1.96 -27.27
N GLU A 30 -11.29 1.88 -27.75
CA GLU A 30 -10.40 3.04 -27.85
C GLU A 30 -11.00 4.13 -28.74
N ARG A 31 -11.61 3.75 -29.89
CA ARG A 31 -12.28 4.70 -30.79
C ARG A 31 -13.43 5.44 -30.08
N ALA A 32 -14.22 4.74 -29.26
CA ALA A 32 -15.24 5.38 -28.42
C ALA A 32 -14.61 6.30 -27.39
N GLY A 33 -13.51 5.89 -26.76
CA GLY A 33 -12.76 6.69 -25.81
C GLY A 33 -12.26 8.00 -26.41
N GLN A 34 -11.67 7.98 -27.59
CA GLN A 34 -11.19 9.19 -28.27
C GLN A 34 -12.34 10.16 -28.59
N ARG A 35 -13.48 9.64 -29.05
CA ARG A 35 -14.67 10.48 -29.31
C ARG A 35 -15.23 11.11 -28.03
N VAL A 36 -15.36 10.31 -26.96
CA VAL A 36 -15.84 10.80 -25.66
C VAL A 36 -14.88 11.83 -25.09
N ARG A 37 -13.58 11.59 -25.18
CA ARG A 37 -12.55 12.55 -24.74
C ARG A 37 -12.69 13.89 -25.47
N ALA A 38 -12.76 13.88 -26.80
CA ALA A 38 -12.91 15.10 -27.60
C ALA A 38 -14.17 15.88 -27.19
N SER A 39 -15.31 15.21 -27.16
CA SER A 39 -16.60 15.79 -26.81
C SER A 39 -16.68 16.33 -25.38
N LEU A 40 -16.07 15.63 -24.40
CA LEU A 40 -16.01 16.12 -23.01
C LEU A 40 -15.04 17.29 -22.85
N THR A 41 -13.92 17.27 -23.57
CA THR A 41 -12.97 18.39 -23.58
C THR A 41 -13.68 19.65 -24.08
N GLU A 42 -14.42 19.55 -25.19
CA GLU A 42 -15.20 20.66 -25.73
C GLU A 42 -16.27 21.16 -24.74
N PHE A 43 -17.02 20.25 -24.11
CA PHE A 43 -18.02 20.59 -23.09
C PHE A 43 -17.38 21.35 -21.91
N ILE A 44 -16.28 20.84 -21.37
CA ILE A 44 -15.56 21.42 -20.23
C ILE A 44 -15.04 22.82 -20.57
N GLN A 45 -14.48 22.99 -21.77
CA GLN A 45 -13.92 24.28 -22.20
C GLN A 45 -15.03 25.31 -22.50
N ARG A 46 -16.07 24.91 -23.23
CA ARG A 46 -17.14 25.85 -23.65
C ARG A 46 -18.15 26.12 -22.54
N ARG A 47 -18.61 25.07 -21.86
CA ARG A 47 -19.70 25.22 -20.87
C ARG A 47 -19.20 25.57 -19.49
N LEU A 48 -18.18 24.84 -19.01
CA LEU A 48 -17.63 25.05 -17.67
C LEU A 48 -16.51 26.11 -17.63
N ARG A 49 -16.02 26.51 -18.80
CA ARG A 49 -14.90 27.47 -18.94
C ARG A 49 -13.64 27.02 -18.19
N LEU A 50 -13.44 25.72 -18.08
CA LEU A 50 -12.29 25.11 -17.43
C LEU A 50 -11.27 24.62 -18.48
N LYS A 51 -9.99 24.65 -18.11
CA LYS A 51 -8.91 24.17 -18.96
C LYS A 51 -8.63 22.70 -18.66
N VAL A 52 -8.73 21.85 -19.68
CA VAL A 52 -8.37 20.43 -19.57
C VAL A 52 -6.86 20.27 -19.68
N ASN A 53 -6.27 19.45 -18.78
CA ASN A 53 -4.85 19.13 -18.86
C ASN A 53 -4.64 17.97 -19.84
N GLU A 54 -4.35 18.30 -21.10
CA GLU A 54 -4.18 17.31 -22.17
C GLU A 54 -3.02 16.34 -21.95
N ALA A 55 -1.94 16.78 -21.29
CA ALA A 55 -0.79 15.93 -20.99
C ALA A 55 -1.12 14.80 -20.00
N LYS A 56 -2.11 15.04 -19.14
CA LYS A 56 -2.57 14.03 -18.16
C LYS A 56 -3.80 13.26 -18.63
N SER A 57 -4.55 13.78 -19.61
CA SER A 57 -5.75 13.17 -20.15
C SER A 57 -5.39 12.14 -21.22
N ALA A 58 -5.81 10.90 -21.04
CA ALA A 58 -5.53 9.84 -22.01
C ALA A 58 -6.61 8.75 -22.02
N VAL A 59 -6.77 8.11 -23.15
CA VAL A 59 -7.51 6.85 -23.29
C VAL A 59 -6.51 5.72 -23.09
N ALA A 60 -6.76 4.83 -22.13
CA ALA A 60 -5.88 3.72 -21.82
C ALA A 60 -6.66 2.58 -21.17
N ARG A 61 -6.03 1.42 -21.05
CA ARG A 61 -6.61 0.32 -20.27
C ARG A 61 -6.64 0.66 -18.78
N PRO A 62 -7.63 0.16 -18.00
CA PRO A 62 -7.70 0.38 -16.57
C PRO A 62 -6.43 -0.03 -15.83
N GLU A 63 -5.75 -1.06 -16.34
CA GLU A 63 -4.51 -1.60 -15.76
C GLU A 63 -3.34 -0.62 -15.85
N ASP A 64 -3.33 0.25 -16.86
CA ASP A 64 -2.26 1.22 -17.11
C ASP A 64 -2.46 2.52 -16.34
N ARG A 65 -3.60 2.66 -15.69
CA ARG A 65 -3.99 3.88 -14.96
C ARG A 65 -4.27 3.59 -13.50
N HIS A 66 -4.12 4.62 -12.68
CA HIS A 66 -4.46 4.56 -11.27
C HIS A 66 -5.53 5.60 -10.93
N PHE A 67 -6.35 5.26 -9.95
CA PHE A 67 -7.37 6.14 -9.39
C PHE A 67 -7.36 6.01 -7.87
N LEU A 68 -7.23 7.13 -7.16
CA LEU A 68 -7.15 7.17 -5.69
C LEU A 68 -6.09 6.24 -5.07
N GLY A 69 -5.01 5.99 -5.80
CA GLY A 69 -3.96 5.09 -5.34
C GLY A 69 -4.20 3.60 -5.64
N PHE A 70 -5.28 3.27 -6.34
CA PHE A 70 -5.59 1.92 -6.82
C PHE A 70 -5.35 1.79 -8.32
N ARG A 71 -5.23 0.55 -8.76
CA ARG A 71 -5.23 0.09 -10.15
C ARG A 71 -6.27 -1.02 -10.28
N LEU A 72 -7.00 -1.05 -11.37
CA LEU A 72 -7.89 -2.17 -11.69
C LEU A 72 -7.18 -3.11 -12.66
N ARG A 73 -7.34 -4.41 -12.45
CA ARG A 73 -6.88 -5.45 -13.36
C ARG A 73 -7.99 -6.46 -13.56
N VAL A 74 -8.22 -6.84 -14.80
CA VAL A 74 -9.09 -7.99 -15.10
C VAL A 74 -8.23 -9.24 -15.09
N ASP A 75 -8.57 -10.22 -14.25
CA ASP A 75 -7.93 -11.53 -14.28
C ASP A 75 -8.34 -12.24 -15.58
N PRO A 76 -7.38 -12.58 -16.47
CA PRO A 76 -7.70 -13.16 -17.78
C PRO A 76 -8.30 -14.57 -17.69
N GLN A 77 -8.13 -15.27 -16.57
CA GLN A 77 -8.65 -16.62 -16.38
C GLN A 77 -10.10 -16.61 -15.86
N THR A 78 -10.39 -15.70 -14.94
CA THR A 78 -11.69 -15.67 -14.25
C THR A 78 -12.61 -14.54 -14.72
N GLY A 79 -12.09 -13.54 -15.45
CA GLY A 79 -12.82 -12.32 -15.80
C GLY A 79 -13.14 -11.41 -14.61
N ILE A 80 -12.61 -11.73 -13.43
CA ILE A 80 -12.87 -10.95 -12.21
C ILE A 80 -12.00 -9.71 -12.20
N VAL A 81 -12.58 -8.58 -11.79
CA VAL A 81 -11.83 -7.34 -11.60
C VAL A 81 -11.15 -7.35 -10.25
N GLU A 82 -9.83 -7.27 -10.25
CA GLU A 82 -9.03 -7.12 -9.06
C GLU A 82 -8.71 -5.65 -8.80
N VAL A 83 -8.85 -5.25 -7.55
CA VAL A 83 -8.45 -3.93 -7.05
C VAL A 83 -7.03 -4.03 -6.49
N LEU A 84 -6.06 -3.52 -7.21
CA LEU A 84 -4.65 -3.55 -6.84
C LEU A 84 -4.19 -2.20 -6.30
N LEU A 85 -3.19 -2.21 -5.44
CA LEU A 85 -2.52 -0.99 -5.00
C LEU A 85 -1.59 -0.47 -6.11
N SER A 86 -1.62 0.85 -6.36
CA SER A 86 -0.66 1.45 -7.30
C SER A 86 0.77 1.36 -6.74
N GLU A 87 1.77 1.31 -7.62
CA GLU A 87 3.19 1.26 -7.20
C GLU A 87 3.58 2.52 -6.39
N ARG A 88 2.95 3.66 -6.68
CA ARG A 88 3.10 4.89 -5.89
C ARG A 88 2.61 4.68 -4.46
N THR A 89 1.43 4.08 -4.28
CA THR A 89 0.86 3.78 -2.96
C THR A 89 1.77 2.84 -2.17
N LYS A 90 2.26 1.77 -2.78
CA LYS A 90 3.19 0.82 -2.17
C LYS A 90 4.49 1.50 -1.71
N ARG A 91 5.07 2.34 -2.57
CA ARG A 91 6.27 3.11 -2.25
C ARG A 91 6.04 4.09 -1.10
N LEU A 92 4.94 4.86 -1.13
CA LEU A 92 4.60 5.82 -0.07
C LEU A 92 4.36 5.12 1.28
N ALA A 93 3.72 3.94 1.27
CA ALA A 93 3.54 3.14 2.49
C ALA A 93 4.90 2.73 3.09
N MET A 94 5.83 2.24 2.27
CA MET A 94 7.18 1.88 2.72
C MET A 94 7.96 3.10 3.25
N GLU A 95 7.84 4.25 2.62
CA GLU A 95 8.45 5.49 3.08
C GLU A 95 7.86 5.95 4.41
N ARG A 96 6.55 5.90 4.55
CA ARG A 96 5.88 6.27 5.81
C ARG A 96 6.29 5.38 6.96
N ILE A 97 6.36 4.06 6.75
CA ILE A 97 6.87 3.11 7.74
C ILE A 97 8.31 3.48 8.14
N ARG A 98 9.17 3.85 7.20
CA ARG A 98 10.54 4.28 7.50
C ARG A 98 10.57 5.51 8.41
N ARG A 99 9.69 6.48 8.18
CA ARG A 99 9.57 7.69 9.01
C ARG A 99 9.04 7.40 10.40
N LEU A 100 8.04 6.52 10.52
CA LEU A 100 7.44 6.12 11.80
C LEU A 100 8.38 5.25 12.66
N THR A 101 9.30 4.54 12.04
CA THR A 101 10.23 3.62 12.71
C THR A 101 11.69 4.00 12.40
N PRO A 102 12.16 5.22 12.70
CA PRO A 102 13.54 5.60 12.42
C PRO A 102 14.51 4.75 13.23
N ARG A 103 15.61 4.31 12.60
CA ARG A 103 16.59 3.43 13.26
C ARG A 103 17.29 4.05 14.47
N ASN A 104 17.21 5.36 14.60
CA ASN A 104 17.71 6.14 15.73
C ASN A 104 16.63 6.53 16.74
N TRP A 105 15.49 5.80 16.75
CA TRP A 105 14.39 6.06 17.68
C TRP A 105 14.88 6.18 19.13
N GLY A 106 14.61 7.33 19.74
CA GLY A 106 15.04 7.65 21.12
C GLY A 106 13.98 7.35 22.19
N GLY A 107 12.73 7.17 21.79
CA GLY A 107 11.61 6.84 22.68
C GLY A 107 11.51 5.35 23.03
N THR A 108 10.46 4.98 23.74
CA THR A 108 10.18 3.58 24.08
C THR A 108 9.75 2.78 22.84
N LEU A 109 9.96 1.45 22.87
CA LEU A 109 9.46 0.58 21.80
C LEU A 109 7.93 0.65 21.69
N ASP A 110 7.24 0.71 22.83
CA ASP A 110 5.78 0.71 22.88
C ASP A 110 5.20 2.00 22.30
N SER A 111 5.85 3.16 22.48
CA SER A 111 5.45 4.40 21.81
C SER A 111 5.67 4.35 20.30
N CYS A 112 6.73 3.68 19.83
CA CYS A 112 6.96 3.45 18.39
C CYS A 112 5.88 2.54 17.79
N ILE A 113 5.51 1.46 18.50
CA ILE A 113 4.44 0.55 18.10
C ILE A 113 3.10 1.29 18.06
N ALA A 114 2.77 2.08 19.08
CA ALA A 114 1.52 2.84 19.14
C ALA A 114 1.37 3.79 17.93
N GLY A 115 2.40 4.58 17.63
CA GLY A 115 2.40 5.47 16.46
C GLY A 115 2.31 4.72 15.12
N THR A 116 2.97 3.56 15.03
CA THR A 116 2.87 2.70 13.84
C THR A 116 1.46 2.13 13.68
N ASN A 117 0.85 1.63 14.76
CA ASN A 117 -0.50 1.09 14.75
C ASN A 117 -1.57 2.12 14.35
N ALA A 118 -1.47 3.34 14.85
CA ALA A 118 -2.40 4.41 14.51
C ALA A 118 -2.41 4.64 12.99
N TRP A 119 -1.22 4.70 12.40
CA TRP A 119 -1.10 4.85 10.95
C TRP A 119 -1.58 3.61 10.19
N LEU A 120 -1.23 2.38 10.64
CA LEU A 120 -1.64 1.14 9.98
C LEU A 120 -3.16 1.01 9.89
N ARG A 121 -3.87 1.32 10.97
CA ARG A 121 -5.34 1.27 10.99
C ARG A 121 -5.95 2.28 10.03
N GLY A 122 -5.47 3.54 10.03
CA GLY A 122 -5.96 4.57 9.10
C GLY A 122 -5.65 4.22 7.65
N TRP A 123 -4.44 3.75 7.37
CA TRP A 123 -4.05 3.33 6.02
C TRP A 123 -4.88 2.14 5.54
N HIS A 124 -5.05 1.12 6.38
CA HIS A 124 -5.87 -0.04 6.04
C HIS A 124 -7.36 0.32 5.91
N GLY A 125 -7.87 1.26 6.71
CA GLY A 125 -9.26 1.74 6.58
C GLY A 125 -9.60 2.25 5.18
N PHE A 126 -8.62 2.83 4.46
CA PHE A 126 -8.78 3.28 3.09
C PHE A 126 -8.35 2.23 2.06
N PHE A 127 -7.19 1.59 2.24
CA PHE A 127 -6.61 0.66 1.27
C PHE A 127 -6.99 -0.81 1.49
N GLY A 128 -7.74 -1.11 2.54
CA GLY A 128 -8.15 -2.47 2.88
C GLY A 128 -9.16 -3.11 1.91
N ILE A 129 -9.75 -2.33 1.00
CA ILE A 129 -10.59 -2.83 -0.10
C ILE A 129 -9.80 -3.54 -1.21
N ALA A 130 -8.47 -3.50 -1.16
CA ALA A 130 -7.64 -4.17 -2.15
C ALA A 130 -7.89 -5.68 -2.16
N SER A 131 -7.76 -6.29 -3.33
CA SER A 131 -8.02 -7.72 -3.55
C SER A 131 -7.04 -8.63 -2.79
N VAL A 132 -7.40 -9.91 -2.65
CA VAL A 132 -6.58 -10.96 -1.99
C VAL A 132 -5.15 -11.03 -2.56
N THR A 133 -5.00 -10.75 -3.85
CA THR A 133 -3.70 -10.73 -4.53
C THR A 133 -2.70 -9.76 -3.91
N GLU A 134 -3.16 -8.70 -3.23
CA GLU A 134 -2.31 -7.76 -2.49
C GLU A 134 -1.88 -8.26 -1.10
N MET A 135 -2.33 -9.43 -0.66
CA MET A 135 -1.89 -10.06 0.60
C MET A 135 -0.37 -10.21 0.68
N ARG A 136 0.29 -10.47 -0.46
CA ARG A 136 1.75 -10.52 -0.54
C ARG A 136 2.38 -9.17 -0.16
N MET A 137 1.78 -8.07 -0.59
CA MET A 137 2.25 -6.73 -0.23
C MET A 137 2.05 -6.44 1.26
N MET A 138 0.90 -6.84 1.83
CA MET A 138 0.63 -6.69 3.27
C MET A 138 1.68 -7.44 4.09
N ARG A 139 2.00 -8.70 3.72
CA ARG A 139 3.08 -9.49 4.34
C ARG A 139 4.44 -8.80 4.25
N THR A 140 4.73 -8.17 3.11
CA THR A 140 5.99 -7.45 2.88
C THR A 140 6.10 -6.22 3.78
N LEU A 141 5.03 -5.44 3.93
CA LEU A 141 4.97 -4.29 4.83
C LEU A 141 5.16 -4.73 6.29
N ASP A 142 4.46 -5.77 6.73
CA ASP A 142 4.58 -6.33 8.08
C ASP A 142 6.00 -6.84 8.37
N ALA A 143 6.62 -7.53 7.42
CA ALA A 143 8.00 -7.99 7.54
C ALA A 143 8.98 -6.81 7.65
N HIS A 144 8.74 -5.75 6.87
CA HIS A 144 9.55 -4.54 6.92
C HIS A 144 9.45 -3.83 8.27
N ILE A 145 8.21 -3.67 8.80
CA ILE A 145 7.97 -3.09 10.12
C ILE A 145 8.73 -3.88 11.19
N ARG A 146 8.54 -5.21 11.25
CA ARG A 146 9.23 -6.07 12.23
C ARG A 146 10.75 -5.93 12.17
N ARG A 147 11.31 -5.94 10.97
CA ARG A 147 12.77 -5.75 10.82
C ARG A 147 13.24 -4.41 11.38
N ARG A 148 12.48 -3.34 11.16
CA ARG A 148 12.81 -2.01 11.69
C ARG A 148 12.70 -1.96 13.22
N LEU A 149 11.62 -2.51 13.78
CA LEU A 149 11.45 -2.62 15.22
C LEU A 149 12.54 -3.47 15.88
N ARG A 150 12.96 -4.58 15.24
CA ARG A 150 14.12 -5.37 15.70
C ARG A 150 15.40 -4.52 15.76
N ALA A 151 15.67 -3.72 14.73
CA ALA A 151 16.86 -2.85 14.73
C ALA A 151 16.79 -1.82 15.85
N ILE A 152 15.63 -1.26 16.17
CA ILE A 152 15.41 -0.37 17.32
C ILE A 152 15.69 -1.11 18.64
N ILE A 153 15.13 -2.31 18.81
CA ILE A 153 15.36 -3.15 19.99
C ILE A 153 16.85 -3.44 20.20
N LEU A 154 17.54 -3.86 19.14
CA LEU A 154 18.98 -4.15 19.20
C LEU A 154 19.78 -2.91 19.58
N ARG A 155 19.42 -1.75 19.07
CA ARG A 155 20.02 -0.48 19.46
C ARG A 155 19.79 -0.17 20.93
N HIS A 156 18.56 -0.36 21.47
CA HIS A 156 18.27 -0.16 22.89
C HIS A 156 19.02 -1.15 23.78
N TRP A 157 19.27 -2.36 23.30
CA TRP A 157 20.09 -3.35 24.04
C TRP A 157 21.59 -3.07 23.98
N LYS A 158 22.03 -2.25 23.05
CA LYS A 158 23.40 -1.69 22.88
C LYS A 158 24.52 -2.74 22.71
N ARG A 159 24.81 -3.53 23.75
CA ARG A 159 25.96 -4.43 23.80
C ARG A 159 25.62 -5.82 23.26
N LYS A 160 26.51 -6.41 22.44
CA LYS A 160 26.36 -7.78 21.90
C LYS A 160 26.07 -8.81 23.01
N ARG A 161 26.78 -8.72 24.15
CA ARG A 161 26.55 -9.60 25.30
C ARG A 161 25.11 -9.48 25.86
N THR A 162 24.56 -8.28 25.94
CA THR A 162 23.18 -8.04 26.38
C THR A 162 22.20 -8.61 25.37
N ILE A 163 22.44 -8.39 24.07
CA ILE A 163 21.61 -8.94 23.00
C ILE A 163 21.58 -10.46 23.07
N ALA A 164 22.76 -11.10 23.16
CA ALA A 164 22.88 -12.55 23.26
C ALA A 164 22.10 -13.12 24.45
N ARG A 165 22.32 -12.56 25.66
CA ARG A 165 21.62 -12.98 26.87
C ARG A 165 20.09 -12.87 26.74
N ARG A 166 19.59 -11.75 26.18
CA ARG A 166 18.14 -11.53 25.98
C ARG A 166 17.55 -12.47 24.94
N LEU A 167 18.24 -12.75 23.84
CA LEU A 167 17.77 -13.70 22.83
C LEU A 167 17.71 -15.13 23.39
N ILE A 168 18.71 -15.54 24.21
CA ILE A 168 18.67 -16.83 24.89
C ILE A 168 17.47 -16.91 25.84
N LYS A 169 17.19 -15.85 26.61
CA LYS A 169 16.02 -15.77 27.48
C LYS A 169 14.69 -15.83 26.69
N LEU A 170 14.70 -15.43 25.43
CA LEU A 170 13.56 -15.57 24.50
C LEU A 170 13.49 -16.93 23.80
N GLY A 171 14.30 -17.91 24.24
CA GLY A 171 14.24 -19.30 23.77
C GLY A 171 15.10 -19.60 22.54
N VAL A 172 15.99 -18.69 22.14
CA VAL A 172 16.91 -18.96 21.02
C VAL A 172 18.06 -19.84 21.49
N LYS A 173 18.39 -20.90 20.74
CA LYS A 173 19.51 -21.80 21.06
C LYS A 173 20.83 -21.03 21.20
N ARG A 174 21.57 -21.27 22.29
CA ARG A 174 22.81 -20.55 22.64
C ARG A 174 23.84 -20.53 21.51
N GLU A 175 24.07 -21.66 20.89
CA GLU A 175 25.03 -21.81 19.76
C GLU A 175 24.69 -20.90 18.58
N ASN A 176 23.40 -20.86 18.21
CA ASN A 176 22.91 -20.03 17.11
C ASN A 176 23.08 -18.53 17.44
N VAL A 177 22.77 -18.14 18.68
CA VAL A 177 22.96 -16.75 19.15
C VAL A 177 24.43 -16.35 19.06
N TRP A 178 25.35 -17.14 19.61
CA TRP A 178 26.79 -16.83 19.59
C TRP A 178 27.32 -16.72 18.16
N ARG A 179 27.05 -17.71 17.33
CA ARG A 179 27.48 -17.72 15.94
C ARG A 179 27.02 -16.49 15.15
N GLN A 180 25.79 -16.00 15.38
CA GLN A 180 25.21 -14.92 14.58
C GLN A 180 25.46 -13.53 15.16
N ILE A 181 25.38 -13.35 16.46
CA ILE A 181 25.61 -12.04 17.08
C ILE A 181 27.08 -11.63 17.03
N TYR A 182 28.00 -12.60 17.06
CA TYR A 182 29.43 -12.34 16.97
C TYR A 182 30.04 -12.54 15.56
N SER A 183 29.22 -12.73 14.53
CA SER A 183 29.63 -12.99 13.13
C SER A 183 30.26 -11.80 12.38
N GLY A 184 30.83 -10.81 13.06
CA GLY A 184 31.46 -9.66 12.42
C GLY A 184 30.51 -8.56 11.92
N ARG A 185 29.18 -8.78 11.91
CA ARG A 185 28.21 -7.74 11.54
C ARG A 185 28.28 -6.55 12.50
N LYS A 186 28.52 -5.35 11.94
CA LYS A 186 28.79 -4.13 12.73
C LYS A 186 27.52 -3.30 13.02
N SER A 187 26.47 -3.43 12.21
CA SER A 187 25.25 -2.60 12.36
C SER A 187 24.07 -3.37 12.94
N TRP A 188 23.25 -2.68 13.74
CA TRP A 188 21.99 -3.24 14.26
C TRP A 188 21.01 -3.62 13.12
N TRP A 189 21.07 -2.90 12.01
CA TRP A 189 20.30 -3.22 10.83
C TRP A 189 20.72 -4.55 10.19
N ALA A 190 22.00 -4.82 10.09
CA ALA A 190 22.49 -6.09 9.56
C ALA A 190 22.15 -7.26 10.51
N LEU A 191 22.27 -7.03 11.84
CA LEU A 191 21.89 -8.02 12.84
C LEU A 191 20.39 -8.30 12.89
N SER A 192 19.52 -7.30 12.64
CA SER A 192 18.08 -7.43 12.69
C SER A 192 17.48 -8.44 11.68
N HIS A 193 18.30 -8.90 10.73
CA HIS A 193 17.91 -9.87 9.71
C HIS A 193 18.54 -11.25 9.92
N THR A 194 19.17 -11.47 11.05
CA THR A 194 19.73 -12.79 11.39
C THR A 194 18.66 -13.73 11.91
N SER A 195 18.78 -15.04 11.65
CA SER A 195 17.79 -16.01 12.10
C SER A 195 17.67 -16.07 13.63
N ALA A 196 18.75 -15.81 14.37
CA ALA A 196 18.70 -15.73 15.83
C ALA A 196 17.81 -14.57 16.31
N VAL A 197 17.94 -13.40 15.70
CA VAL A 197 17.10 -12.23 16.04
C VAL A 197 15.67 -12.43 15.55
N ASP A 198 15.48 -13.02 14.38
CA ASP A 198 14.17 -13.33 13.83
C ASP A 198 13.41 -14.32 14.71
N HIS A 199 14.07 -15.38 15.17
CA HIS A 199 13.50 -16.38 16.05
C HIS A 199 13.15 -15.83 17.45
N GLY A 200 14.02 -15.06 18.06
CA GLY A 200 13.78 -14.47 19.38
C GLY A 200 12.73 -13.34 19.37
N LEU A 201 12.73 -12.53 18.31
CA LEU A 201 11.80 -11.41 18.11
C LEU A 201 10.80 -11.71 16.96
N ARG A 202 10.12 -12.86 17.06
CA ARG A 202 9.10 -13.31 16.10
C ARG A 202 7.77 -12.55 16.24
N ASN A 203 6.80 -12.86 15.39
CA ASN A 203 5.48 -12.19 15.38
C ASN A 203 4.84 -12.17 16.77
N ALA A 204 4.85 -13.31 17.49
CA ALA A 204 4.27 -13.41 18.83
C ALA A 204 4.87 -12.42 19.83
N TYR A 205 6.17 -12.09 19.72
CA TYR A 205 6.80 -11.07 20.58
C TYR A 205 6.19 -9.69 20.36
N PHE A 206 5.94 -9.32 19.11
CA PHE A 206 5.37 -8.02 18.76
C PHE A 206 3.86 -7.98 18.98
N ALA A 207 3.14 -9.08 18.70
CA ALA A 207 1.71 -9.21 19.00
C ALA A 207 1.44 -9.03 20.50
N LYS A 208 2.24 -9.66 21.37
CA LYS A 208 2.15 -9.48 22.83
C LYS A 208 2.38 -8.03 23.27
N ARG A 209 3.07 -7.21 22.47
CA ARG A 209 3.25 -5.77 22.69
C ARG A 209 2.24 -4.90 21.94
N GLY A 210 1.19 -5.51 21.41
CA GLY A 210 0.10 -4.85 20.75
C GLY A 210 0.38 -4.36 19.33
N LEU A 211 1.45 -4.85 18.65
CA LEU A 211 1.64 -4.53 17.23
C LEU A 211 0.51 -5.14 16.40
N VAL A 212 -0.14 -4.30 15.62
CA VAL A 212 -1.14 -4.71 14.63
C VAL A 212 -0.43 -5.15 13.35
N PHE A 213 -0.86 -6.25 12.77
CA PHE A 213 -0.38 -6.72 11.47
C PHE A 213 -1.41 -6.44 10.38
N LEU A 214 -0.96 -5.94 9.25
CA LEU A 214 -1.83 -5.68 8.09
C LEU A 214 -2.48 -6.96 7.57
N VAL A 215 -1.77 -8.08 7.63
CA VAL A 215 -2.31 -9.39 7.23
C VAL A 215 -3.53 -9.79 8.07
N ASP A 216 -3.52 -9.47 9.37
CA ASP A 216 -4.63 -9.81 10.26
C ASP A 216 -5.81 -8.84 10.10
N LEU A 217 -5.54 -7.59 9.71
CA LEU A 217 -6.57 -6.59 9.40
C LEU A 217 -7.23 -6.86 8.04
N HIS A 218 -6.45 -7.36 7.09
CA HIS A 218 -6.89 -7.49 5.71
C HIS A 218 -7.82 -8.71 5.55
N GLN A 219 -9.09 -8.45 5.67
CA GLN A 219 -10.16 -9.38 5.30
C GLN A 219 -10.70 -8.93 3.94
N PRO A 220 -10.22 -9.52 2.84
CA PRO A 220 -10.65 -9.11 1.52
C PRO A 220 -12.16 -9.36 1.39
N ALA A 221 -12.90 -8.30 1.07
CA ALA A 221 -14.28 -8.45 0.68
C ALA A 221 -14.33 -9.30 -0.60
N HIS A 222 -15.10 -10.37 -0.59
CA HIS A 222 -15.39 -11.17 -1.78
C HIS A 222 -16.32 -10.38 -2.71
N GLN A 223 -15.82 -9.28 -3.27
CA GLN A 223 -16.54 -8.55 -4.30
C GLN A 223 -16.13 -9.13 -5.66
N HIS A 224 -16.89 -10.13 -6.10
CA HIS A 224 -16.85 -10.60 -7.48
C HIS A 224 -17.59 -9.59 -8.37
N ILE A 225 -16.91 -8.54 -8.76
CA ILE A 225 -17.43 -7.63 -9.78
C ILE A 225 -16.96 -8.18 -11.13
N VAL A 226 -17.84 -8.89 -11.83
CA VAL A 226 -17.64 -9.25 -13.24
C VAL A 226 -17.98 -8.00 -14.06
N VAL A 227 -16.98 -7.41 -14.71
CA VAL A 227 -17.19 -6.27 -15.60
C VAL A 227 -16.87 -6.73 -17.02
N PRO A 228 -17.79 -6.52 -17.99
CA PRO A 228 -17.45 -6.74 -19.40
C PRO A 228 -16.26 -5.86 -19.79
N GLU A 229 -15.49 -6.30 -20.78
CA GLU A 229 -14.32 -5.55 -21.28
C GLU A 229 -14.63 -4.05 -21.42
N LEU A 230 -14.06 -3.25 -20.55
CA LEU A 230 -14.21 -1.80 -20.53
C LEU A 230 -12.83 -1.16 -20.66
N LEU A 231 -12.68 -0.28 -21.62
CA LEU A 231 -11.54 0.64 -21.69
C LEU A 231 -11.83 1.87 -20.83
N GLN A 232 -10.83 2.30 -20.10
CA GLN A 232 -10.93 3.48 -19.26
C GLN A 232 -10.43 4.72 -20.00
N LEU A 233 -11.26 5.76 -20.02
CA LEU A 233 -10.87 7.11 -20.36
C LEU A 233 -10.52 7.87 -19.06
N ALA A 234 -9.27 8.29 -18.92
CA ALA A 234 -8.87 9.21 -17.86
C ALA A 234 -8.91 10.63 -18.43
N LEU A 235 -9.71 11.51 -17.86
CA LEU A 235 -9.81 12.90 -18.31
C LEU A 235 -8.76 13.82 -17.68
N TRP A 236 -8.32 13.52 -16.48
CA TRP A 236 -7.15 14.12 -15.80
C TRP A 236 -6.78 13.30 -14.56
N GLY A 237 -5.51 13.39 -14.19
CA GLY A 237 -4.96 12.73 -13.02
C GLY A 237 -3.58 13.31 -12.71
#